data_d71aac4f889deecf85c6743e22b4aca8
#
_entry.id   d71aac4f889deecf85c6743e22b4aca8
#
_cell.length_a   1.000
_cell.length_b   1.000
_cell.length_c   1.000
_cell.angle_alpha   90.00
_cell.angle_beta   90.00
_cell.angle_gamma   90.00
#
_symmetry.space_group_name_H-M   'P 1'
#
loop_
_entity.id
_entity.type
_entity.pdbx_description
1 polymer ?
#
loop_
_entity_poly.entity_id
_entity_poly.type
_entity_poly.pdbx_seq_one_letter_code
_entity_poly.pdbx_strand_id
1 'polypeptide(L)'
;VSVLDEIIDGVRADLAERQARVSLDELKERAAKAPAAKDGVAALRGDGVKVICEVKRSSPSKGALAAIADPAGLAADYEAGGAAVISVLTEQRRFGGSLADLEAVRARVDIPVLRKDFIVTSYQLWEARAYGADLALLIVAALDQPALESLIERAESIGLTPIVEVHDEDEVDRAVDAGAKIIGVNARNLKTLEVDRGTFERVAPEIPDHIVKIAESGVRGPHDLIAYANAGADAVLVGESLVTGRDPKSAVSDLVAAGEHPALRHGRS
;
A
#
# COMPACT_ATOMS: atom_id res chain seq x y z
N VAL A 1 19.61 -13.32 10.26
CA VAL A 1 18.37 -13.40 9.48
C VAL A 1 17.34 -12.46 10.11
N SER A 2 16.88 -11.47 9.36
CA SER A 2 15.87 -10.50 9.82
C SER A 2 14.45 -11.04 9.64
N VAL A 3 13.47 -10.38 10.28
CA VAL A 3 12.04 -10.70 10.04
C VAL A 3 11.68 -10.53 8.58
N LEU A 4 12.21 -9.49 7.90
CA LEU A 4 11.99 -9.28 6.48
C LEU A 4 12.51 -10.44 5.64
N ASP A 5 13.71 -10.95 5.93
CA ASP A 5 14.28 -12.10 5.20
C ASP A 5 13.40 -13.35 5.35
N GLU A 6 12.90 -13.62 6.55
CA GLU A 6 11.99 -14.74 6.80
C GLU A 6 10.66 -14.60 6.03
N ILE A 7 10.11 -13.40 6.00
CA ILE A 7 8.88 -13.12 5.24
C ILE A 7 9.12 -13.37 3.74
N ILE A 8 10.22 -12.87 3.19
CA ILE A 8 10.55 -13.05 1.77
C ILE A 8 10.76 -14.51 1.42
N ASP A 9 11.42 -15.28 2.28
CA ASP A 9 11.58 -16.73 2.07
C ASP A 9 10.22 -17.43 1.98
N GLY A 10 9.29 -17.09 2.85
CA GLY A 10 7.92 -17.59 2.80
C GLY A 10 7.16 -17.16 1.54
N VAL A 11 7.31 -15.91 1.14
CA VAL A 11 6.71 -15.36 -0.09
C VAL A 11 7.23 -16.13 -1.31
N ARG A 12 8.54 -16.38 -1.39
CA ARG A 12 9.12 -17.14 -2.50
C ARG A 12 8.63 -18.59 -2.57
N ALA A 13 8.45 -19.24 -1.41
CA ALA A 13 7.92 -20.59 -1.34
C ALA A 13 6.46 -20.65 -1.84
N ASP A 14 5.61 -19.73 -1.37
CA ASP A 14 4.21 -19.63 -1.79
C ASP A 14 4.09 -19.24 -3.28
N LEU A 15 4.97 -18.36 -3.75
CA LEU A 15 5.04 -17.97 -5.15
C LEU A 15 5.38 -19.16 -6.06
N ALA A 16 6.36 -20.00 -5.67
CA ALA A 16 6.73 -21.19 -6.44
C ALA A 16 5.55 -22.16 -6.61
N GLU A 17 4.72 -22.33 -5.56
CA GLU A 17 3.50 -23.14 -5.64
C GLU A 17 2.48 -22.54 -6.62
N ARG A 18 2.28 -21.22 -6.60
CA ARG A 18 1.37 -20.55 -7.53
C ARG A 18 1.87 -20.63 -8.96
N GLN A 19 3.17 -20.44 -9.20
CA GLN A 19 3.79 -20.57 -10.53
C GLN A 19 3.64 -21.98 -11.11
N ALA A 20 3.63 -23.01 -10.27
CA ALA A 20 3.43 -24.38 -10.69
C ALA A 20 1.98 -24.66 -11.16
N ARG A 21 1.01 -23.87 -10.68
CA ARG A 21 -0.42 -24.03 -10.98
C ARG A 21 -0.93 -23.14 -12.10
N VAL A 22 -0.38 -21.92 -12.19
CA VAL A 22 -0.84 -20.89 -13.13
C VAL A 22 0.37 -20.37 -13.90
N SER A 23 0.35 -20.52 -15.21
CA SER A 23 1.44 -20.04 -16.06
C SER A 23 1.43 -18.50 -16.18
N LEU A 24 2.57 -17.93 -16.52
CA LEU A 24 2.68 -16.51 -16.83
C LEU A 24 1.75 -16.11 -17.98
N ASP A 25 1.66 -16.94 -19.03
CA ASP A 25 0.79 -16.69 -20.18
C ASP A 25 -0.69 -16.61 -19.77
N GLU A 26 -1.13 -17.50 -18.87
CA GLU A 26 -2.48 -17.46 -18.33
C GLU A 26 -2.74 -16.16 -17.53
N LEU A 27 -1.78 -15.71 -16.72
CA LEU A 27 -1.90 -14.43 -16.01
C LEU A 27 -1.97 -13.24 -16.98
N LYS A 28 -1.18 -13.24 -18.03
CA LYS A 28 -1.22 -12.20 -19.07
C LYS A 28 -2.58 -12.14 -19.75
N GLU A 29 -3.18 -13.30 -20.07
CA GLU A 29 -4.52 -13.38 -20.64
C GLU A 29 -5.58 -12.84 -19.68
N ARG A 30 -5.51 -13.19 -18.41
CA ARG A 30 -6.42 -12.67 -17.38
C ARG A 30 -6.26 -11.16 -17.22
N ALA A 31 -5.03 -10.66 -17.19
CA ALA A 31 -4.74 -9.24 -17.08
C ALA A 31 -5.29 -8.45 -18.28
N ALA A 32 -5.19 -9.00 -19.49
CA ALA A 32 -5.75 -8.38 -20.70
C ALA A 32 -7.28 -8.28 -20.68
N LYS A 33 -7.96 -9.19 -19.96
CA LYS A 33 -9.43 -9.19 -19.78
C LYS A 33 -9.90 -8.34 -18.61
N ALA A 34 -9.00 -8.00 -17.69
CA ALA A 34 -9.34 -7.15 -16.57
C ALA A 34 -9.69 -5.73 -17.05
N PRO A 35 -10.54 -5.00 -16.32
CA PRO A 35 -10.75 -3.57 -16.60
C PRO A 35 -9.43 -2.82 -16.59
N ALA A 36 -9.33 -1.75 -17.41
CA ALA A 36 -8.15 -0.89 -17.40
C ALA A 36 -7.84 -0.41 -15.98
N ALA A 37 -6.55 -0.38 -15.62
CA ALA A 37 -6.12 0.07 -14.30
C ALA A 37 -6.50 1.54 -14.11
N LYS A 38 -6.97 1.88 -12.92
CA LYS A 38 -7.27 3.25 -12.51
C LYS A 38 -5.97 3.98 -12.19
N ASP A 39 -5.98 5.29 -12.38
CA ASP A 39 -4.81 6.15 -12.10
C ASP A 39 -4.59 6.33 -10.60
N GLY A 40 -3.63 5.60 -10.05
CA GLY A 40 -3.29 5.65 -8.62
C GLY A 40 -2.64 6.97 -8.21
N VAL A 41 -1.88 7.61 -9.10
CA VAL A 41 -1.28 8.93 -8.81
C VAL A 41 -2.36 10.00 -8.68
N ALA A 42 -3.31 10.04 -9.63
CA ALA A 42 -4.42 10.99 -9.58
C ALA A 42 -5.28 10.82 -8.33
N ALA A 43 -5.51 9.58 -7.88
CA ALA A 43 -6.29 9.29 -6.68
C ALA A 43 -5.66 9.83 -5.39
N LEU A 44 -4.32 9.98 -5.36
CA LEU A 44 -3.56 10.40 -4.18
C LEU A 44 -3.10 11.86 -4.23
N ARG A 45 -3.39 12.55 -5.33
CA ARG A 45 -3.13 13.99 -5.48
C ARG A 45 -4.37 14.82 -5.22
N GLY A 46 -4.18 16.14 -5.17
CA GLY A 46 -5.24 17.12 -4.96
C GLY A 46 -5.20 17.72 -3.58
N ASP A 47 -6.23 18.50 -3.26
CA ASP A 47 -6.32 19.20 -1.99
C ASP A 47 -6.54 18.25 -0.81
N GLY A 48 -5.92 18.59 0.32
CA GLY A 48 -6.04 17.83 1.55
C GLY A 48 -5.16 16.59 1.58
N VAL A 49 -5.35 15.77 2.60
CA VAL A 49 -4.63 14.51 2.81
C VAL A 49 -5.58 13.35 2.55
N LYS A 50 -5.19 12.47 1.65
CA LYS A 50 -5.97 11.30 1.26
C LYS A 50 -5.78 10.15 2.25
N VAL A 51 -6.78 9.28 2.35
CA VAL A 51 -6.74 8.13 3.26
C VAL A 51 -6.77 6.85 2.44
N ILE A 52 -5.72 6.04 2.61
CA ILE A 52 -5.64 4.67 2.10
C ILE A 52 -6.05 3.75 3.24
N CYS A 53 -7.13 3.00 3.05
CA CYS A 53 -7.68 2.12 4.07
C CYS A 53 -7.33 0.67 3.78
N GLU A 54 -6.81 -0.04 4.77
CA GLU A 54 -6.23 -1.36 4.59
C GLU A 54 -7.09 -2.48 5.17
N VAL A 55 -7.26 -3.52 4.37
CA VAL A 55 -7.85 -4.81 4.78
C VAL A 55 -6.73 -5.72 5.25
N LYS A 56 -6.65 -5.94 6.56
CA LYS A 56 -5.56 -6.67 7.20
C LYS A 56 -6.07 -7.49 8.38
N ARG A 57 -5.93 -8.83 8.31
CA ARG A 57 -6.38 -9.75 9.38
C ARG A 57 -5.37 -9.94 10.50
N SER A 58 -4.11 -9.91 10.16
CA SER A 58 -3.01 -10.14 11.10
C SER A 58 -1.75 -9.40 10.69
N SER A 59 -0.79 -9.31 11.58
CA SER A 59 0.51 -8.71 11.30
C SER A 59 1.63 -9.42 12.05
N PRO A 60 2.89 -9.34 11.56
CA PRO A 60 4.04 -9.92 12.26
C PRO A 60 4.25 -9.39 13.68
N SER A 61 3.89 -8.13 13.93
CA SER A 61 4.11 -7.47 15.22
C SER A 61 3.05 -7.79 16.28
N LYS A 62 1.80 -8.06 15.86
CA LYS A 62 0.66 -8.22 16.77
C LYS A 62 -0.11 -9.52 16.61
N GLY A 63 0.25 -10.34 15.61
CA GLY A 63 -0.52 -11.54 15.29
C GLY A 63 -1.93 -11.21 14.80
N ALA A 64 -2.92 -11.98 15.24
CA ALA A 64 -4.31 -11.79 14.81
C ALA A 64 -4.88 -10.44 15.29
N LEU A 65 -5.45 -9.68 14.37
CA LEU A 65 -6.07 -8.37 14.62
C LEU A 65 -7.59 -8.46 14.55
N ALA A 66 -8.14 -9.06 13.49
CA ALA A 66 -9.56 -9.19 13.25
C ALA A 66 -9.86 -10.38 12.34
N ALA A 67 -10.98 -11.06 12.62
CA ALA A 67 -11.52 -12.10 11.74
C ALA A 67 -12.38 -11.42 10.67
N ILE A 68 -11.79 -11.07 9.53
CA ILE A 68 -12.48 -10.41 8.43
C ILE A 68 -13.09 -11.50 7.54
N ALA A 69 -14.35 -11.83 7.78
CA ALA A 69 -15.07 -12.84 7.00
C ALA A 69 -15.47 -12.33 5.62
N ASP A 70 -15.72 -11.01 5.50
CA ASP A 70 -16.14 -10.36 4.26
C ASP A 70 -15.24 -9.16 3.95
N PRO A 71 -14.09 -9.38 3.32
CA PRO A 71 -13.18 -8.29 2.96
C PRO A 71 -13.80 -7.30 1.97
N ALA A 72 -14.65 -7.77 1.06
CA ALA A 72 -15.35 -6.91 0.11
C ALA A 72 -16.33 -5.96 0.80
N GLY A 73 -17.08 -6.45 1.80
CA GLY A 73 -17.98 -5.63 2.61
C GLY A 73 -17.24 -4.59 3.43
N LEU A 74 -16.11 -4.96 4.03
CA LEU A 74 -15.25 -4.02 4.75
C LEU A 74 -14.71 -2.92 3.82
N ALA A 75 -14.25 -3.30 2.63
CA ALA A 75 -13.77 -2.35 1.63
C ALA A 75 -14.89 -1.39 1.17
N ALA A 76 -16.12 -1.89 1.02
CA ALA A 76 -17.28 -1.07 0.69
C ALA A 76 -17.58 -0.04 1.80
N ASP A 77 -17.44 -0.41 3.06
CA ASP A 77 -17.56 0.53 4.19
C ASP A 77 -16.46 1.60 4.17
N TYR A 78 -15.24 1.20 3.84
CA TYR A 78 -14.12 2.14 3.67
C TYR A 78 -14.40 3.14 2.54
N GLU A 79 -14.85 2.65 1.38
CA GLU A 79 -15.21 3.50 0.24
C GLU A 79 -16.34 4.46 0.62
N ALA A 80 -17.38 3.98 1.27
CA ALA A 80 -18.50 4.79 1.74
C ALA A 80 -18.08 5.85 2.77
N GLY A 81 -17.03 5.60 3.55
CA GLY A 81 -16.42 6.55 4.48
C GLY A 81 -15.54 7.60 3.79
N GLY A 82 -15.23 7.45 2.52
CA GLY A 82 -14.45 8.40 1.74
C GLY A 82 -12.99 8.00 1.49
N ALA A 83 -12.62 6.71 1.65
CA ALA A 83 -11.30 6.23 1.31
C ALA A 83 -10.95 6.56 -0.15
N ALA A 84 -9.71 6.97 -0.40
CA ALA A 84 -9.21 7.24 -1.74
C ALA A 84 -8.70 5.99 -2.45
N VAL A 85 -8.16 5.05 -1.70
CA VAL A 85 -7.59 3.78 -2.17
C VAL A 85 -7.86 2.70 -1.12
N ILE A 86 -8.14 1.48 -1.55
CA ILE A 86 -8.17 0.31 -0.66
C ILE A 86 -6.87 -0.47 -0.81
N SER A 87 -6.18 -0.68 0.30
CA SER A 87 -5.00 -1.55 0.37
C SER A 87 -5.41 -2.95 0.82
N VAL A 88 -5.06 -3.98 0.05
CA VAL A 88 -5.41 -5.37 0.35
C VAL A 88 -4.15 -6.19 0.54
N LEU A 89 -3.95 -6.71 1.76
CA LEU A 89 -2.89 -7.67 2.04
C LEU A 89 -3.18 -8.98 1.29
N THR A 90 -2.19 -9.45 0.55
CA THR A 90 -2.26 -10.73 -0.17
C THR A 90 -1.23 -11.74 0.33
N GLU A 91 -0.31 -11.33 1.20
CA GLU A 91 0.64 -12.24 1.86
C GLU A 91 -0.12 -13.13 2.86
N GLN A 92 0.05 -14.43 2.74
CA GLN A 92 -0.76 -15.42 3.45
C GLN A 92 -0.25 -15.73 4.85
N ARG A 93 1.04 -15.99 4.99
CA ARG A 93 1.62 -16.59 6.20
C ARG A 93 1.56 -15.68 7.43
N ARG A 94 1.85 -14.40 7.27
CA ARG A 94 1.97 -13.43 8.37
C ARG A 94 0.79 -12.48 8.47
N PHE A 95 0.18 -12.15 7.34
CA PHE A 95 -0.91 -11.19 7.26
C PHE A 95 -2.28 -11.84 7.06
N GLY A 96 -2.32 -13.12 6.73
CA GLY A 96 -3.59 -13.83 6.53
C GLY A 96 -4.37 -13.38 5.29
N GLY A 97 -3.69 -12.76 4.32
CA GLY A 97 -4.28 -12.27 3.08
C GLY A 97 -4.30 -13.33 1.97
N SER A 98 -4.89 -12.96 0.84
CA SER A 98 -4.95 -13.81 -0.36
C SER A 98 -5.24 -12.99 -1.61
N LEU A 99 -4.93 -13.57 -2.78
CA LEU A 99 -5.35 -13.01 -4.07
C LEU A 99 -6.87 -13.04 -4.24
N ALA A 100 -7.56 -14.00 -3.61
CA ALA A 100 -9.02 -14.04 -3.59
C ALA A 100 -9.62 -12.83 -2.88
N ASP A 101 -9.01 -12.34 -1.81
CA ASP A 101 -9.41 -11.11 -1.14
C ASP A 101 -9.27 -9.90 -2.07
N LEU A 102 -8.16 -9.82 -2.81
CA LEU A 102 -7.91 -8.75 -3.78
C LEU A 102 -9.00 -8.71 -4.86
N GLU A 103 -9.32 -9.86 -5.42
CA GLU A 103 -10.36 -10.00 -6.45
C GLU A 103 -11.74 -9.61 -5.91
N ALA A 104 -12.10 -10.08 -4.71
CA ALA A 104 -13.37 -9.77 -4.08
C ALA A 104 -13.53 -8.27 -3.79
N VAL A 105 -12.48 -7.62 -3.30
CA VAL A 105 -12.46 -6.17 -3.07
C VAL A 105 -12.60 -5.42 -4.39
N ARG A 106 -11.83 -5.79 -5.42
CA ARG A 106 -11.92 -5.15 -6.75
C ARG A 106 -13.33 -5.21 -7.32
N ALA A 107 -14.01 -6.33 -7.18
CA ALA A 107 -15.37 -6.51 -7.68
C ALA A 107 -16.41 -5.63 -6.97
N ARG A 108 -16.10 -5.19 -5.76
CA ARG A 108 -17.05 -4.48 -4.87
C ARG A 108 -16.89 -2.96 -4.86
N VAL A 109 -15.68 -2.43 -5.05
CA VAL A 109 -15.40 -0.99 -4.96
C VAL A 109 -15.04 -0.39 -6.31
N ASP A 110 -15.29 0.91 -6.48
CA ASP A 110 -14.97 1.65 -7.71
C ASP A 110 -13.65 2.43 -7.60
N ILE A 111 -13.16 2.68 -6.40
CA ILE A 111 -11.88 3.37 -6.18
C ILE A 111 -10.69 2.46 -6.47
N PRO A 112 -9.47 3.02 -6.69
CA PRO A 112 -8.28 2.20 -6.91
C PRO A 112 -7.99 1.24 -5.77
N VAL A 113 -7.45 0.07 -6.14
CA VAL A 113 -7.07 -1.00 -5.21
C VAL A 113 -5.58 -1.27 -5.32
N LEU A 114 -4.91 -1.31 -4.16
CA LEU A 114 -3.50 -1.59 -4.01
C LEU A 114 -3.29 -3.05 -3.59
N ARG A 115 -2.47 -3.79 -4.34
CA ARG A 115 -1.92 -5.05 -3.85
C ARG A 115 -0.81 -4.78 -2.84
N LYS A 116 -1.05 -5.10 -1.58
CA LYS A 116 -0.07 -4.98 -0.49
C LYS A 116 0.57 -6.35 -0.24
N ASP A 117 1.78 -6.51 -0.68
CA ASP A 117 2.54 -7.76 -0.57
C ASP A 117 4.05 -7.46 -0.68
N PHE A 118 4.86 -8.48 -0.55
CA PHE A 118 6.30 -8.42 -0.75
C PHE A 118 6.62 -8.88 -2.17
N ILE A 119 6.64 -7.94 -3.09
CA ILE A 119 6.82 -8.20 -4.52
C ILE A 119 8.31 -8.25 -4.83
N VAL A 120 8.77 -9.39 -5.35
CA VAL A 120 10.16 -9.66 -5.67
C VAL A 120 10.36 -10.13 -7.12
N THR A 121 9.27 -10.39 -7.84
CA THR A 121 9.30 -10.86 -9.23
C THR A 121 8.23 -10.17 -10.08
N SER A 122 8.48 -10.14 -11.40
CA SER A 122 7.52 -9.62 -12.35
C SER A 122 6.24 -10.47 -12.44
N TYR A 123 6.31 -11.76 -12.17
CA TYR A 123 5.14 -12.64 -12.09
C TYR A 123 4.09 -12.11 -11.10
N GLN A 124 4.52 -11.61 -9.94
CA GLN A 124 3.62 -11.05 -8.93
C GLN A 124 2.95 -9.74 -9.41
N LEU A 125 3.59 -8.97 -10.27
CA LEU A 125 2.97 -7.79 -10.89
C LEU A 125 1.86 -8.19 -11.88
N TRP A 126 2.08 -9.26 -12.65
CA TRP A 126 1.04 -9.83 -13.49
C TRP A 126 -0.12 -10.42 -12.66
N GLU A 127 0.18 -11.06 -11.54
CA GLU A 127 -0.87 -11.48 -10.59
C GLU A 127 -1.69 -10.27 -10.12
N ALA A 128 -1.03 -9.18 -9.73
CA ALA A 128 -1.72 -7.97 -9.29
C ALA A 128 -2.73 -7.48 -10.35
N ARG A 129 -2.31 -7.36 -11.62
CA ARG A 129 -3.21 -6.93 -12.70
C ARG A 129 -4.30 -7.96 -13.00
N ALA A 130 -3.96 -9.23 -13.03
CA ALA A 130 -4.91 -10.30 -13.31
C ALA A 130 -6.06 -10.36 -12.28
N TYR A 131 -5.77 -10.05 -11.02
CA TYR A 131 -6.75 -9.99 -9.92
C TYR A 131 -7.34 -8.60 -9.68
N GLY A 132 -7.00 -7.62 -10.51
CA GLY A 132 -7.69 -6.34 -10.57
C GLY A 132 -7.08 -5.18 -9.80
N ALA A 133 -5.84 -5.31 -9.32
CA ALA A 133 -5.14 -4.20 -8.67
C ALA A 133 -4.80 -3.07 -9.66
N ASP A 134 -4.84 -1.85 -9.17
CA ASP A 134 -4.44 -0.63 -9.88
C ASP A 134 -3.05 -0.15 -9.45
N LEU A 135 -2.67 -0.44 -8.20
CA LEU A 135 -1.38 -0.13 -7.61
C LEU A 135 -0.73 -1.40 -7.03
N ALA A 136 0.59 -1.38 -6.92
CA ALA A 136 1.36 -2.44 -6.30
C ALA A 136 2.49 -1.85 -5.45
N LEU A 137 2.81 -2.51 -4.33
CA LEU A 137 3.87 -2.09 -3.42
C LEU A 137 5.21 -2.68 -3.84
N LEU A 138 6.24 -1.84 -3.90
CA LEU A 138 7.64 -2.26 -4.08
C LEU A 138 8.45 -1.74 -2.89
N ILE A 139 9.10 -2.63 -2.16
CA ILE A 139 9.82 -2.32 -0.92
C ILE A 139 11.32 -2.23 -1.22
N VAL A 140 11.91 -1.04 -1.07
CA VAL A 140 13.33 -0.81 -1.36
C VAL A 140 14.23 -1.75 -0.54
N ALA A 141 13.93 -1.92 0.74
CA ALA A 141 14.68 -2.80 1.64
C ALA A 141 14.72 -4.28 1.19
N ALA A 142 13.77 -4.71 0.37
CA ALA A 142 13.64 -6.09 -0.12
C ALA A 142 14.31 -6.32 -1.48
N LEU A 143 14.78 -5.26 -2.16
CA LEU A 143 15.21 -5.30 -3.56
C LEU A 143 16.57 -4.64 -3.73
N ASP A 144 17.43 -5.23 -4.56
CA ASP A 144 18.60 -4.51 -5.05
C ASP A 144 18.18 -3.45 -6.09
N GLN A 145 19.09 -2.55 -6.44
CA GLN A 145 18.74 -1.44 -7.32
C GLN A 145 18.29 -1.87 -8.72
N PRO A 146 18.99 -2.81 -9.38
CA PRO A 146 18.53 -3.30 -10.70
C PRO A 146 17.14 -3.94 -10.65
N ALA A 147 16.84 -4.70 -9.60
CA ALA A 147 15.53 -5.32 -9.42
C ALA A 147 14.44 -4.27 -9.19
N LEU A 148 14.71 -3.26 -8.34
CA LEU A 148 13.78 -2.15 -8.10
C LEU A 148 13.44 -1.41 -9.40
N GLU A 149 14.44 -1.02 -10.17
CA GLU A 149 14.27 -0.32 -11.45
C GLU A 149 13.48 -1.16 -12.45
N SER A 150 13.83 -2.44 -12.58
CA SER A 150 13.14 -3.38 -13.48
C SER A 150 11.68 -3.59 -13.10
N LEU A 151 11.37 -3.71 -11.82
CA LEU A 151 10.00 -3.91 -11.35
C LEU A 151 9.15 -2.64 -11.48
N ILE A 152 9.71 -1.46 -11.26
CA ILE A 152 9.01 -0.18 -11.52
C ILE A 152 8.64 -0.10 -13.01
N GLU A 153 9.60 -0.34 -13.89
CA GLU A 153 9.39 -0.31 -15.34
C GLU A 153 8.31 -1.33 -15.76
N ARG A 154 8.38 -2.54 -15.25
CA ARG A 154 7.39 -3.58 -15.56
C ARG A 154 6.00 -3.20 -15.05
N ALA A 155 5.89 -2.72 -13.82
CA ALA A 155 4.60 -2.29 -13.25
C ALA A 155 3.95 -1.23 -14.13
N GLU A 156 4.67 -0.19 -14.48
CA GLU A 156 4.17 0.90 -15.34
C GLU A 156 3.80 0.40 -16.73
N SER A 157 4.58 -0.52 -17.32
CA SER A 157 4.32 -1.07 -18.66
C SER A 157 3.02 -1.85 -18.75
N ILE A 158 2.50 -2.37 -17.63
CA ILE A 158 1.25 -3.13 -17.59
C ILE A 158 0.10 -2.35 -16.93
N GLY A 159 0.29 -1.06 -16.70
CA GLY A 159 -0.74 -0.16 -16.19
C GLY A 159 -0.81 -0.02 -14.68
N LEU A 160 0.04 -0.73 -13.91
CA LEU A 160 0.11 -0.57 -12.46
C LEU A 160 0.83 0.72 -12.08
N THR A 161 0.37 1.36 -11.01
CA THR A 161 1.08 2.45 -10.35
C THR A 161 1.89 1.88 -9.19
N PRO A 162 3.24 1.92 -9.23
CA PRO A 162 4.04 1.48 -8.09
C PRO A 162 3.97 2.46 -6.93
N ILE A 163 3.80 1.95 -5.72
CA ILE A 163 4.13 2.66 -4.48
C ILE A 163 5.48 2.12 -4.02
N VAL A 164 6.48 2.97 -3.96
CA VAL A 164 7.84 2.59 -3.56
C VAL A 164 8.04 2.91 -2.09
N GLU A 165 8.19 1.87 -1.27
CA GLU A 165 8.28 2.00 0.18
C GLU A 165 9.72 2.15 0.64
N VAL A 166 9.97 3.15 1.49
CA VAL A 166 11.26 3.49 2.06
C VAL A 166 11.19 3.59 3.58
N HIS A 167 12.36 3.48 4.26
CA HIS A 167 12.47 3.53 5.71
C HIS A 167 13.48 4.59 6.19
N ASP A 168 14.35 5.09 5.30
CA ASP A 168 15.38 6.07 5.61
C ASP A 168 15.74 6.92 4.37
N GLU A 169 16.65 7.84 4.57
CA GLU A 169 17.10 8.80 3.55
C GLU A 169 17.84 8.10 2.40
N ASP A 170 18.65 7.09 2.69
CA ASP A 170 19.37 6.32 1.64
C ASP A 170 18.40 5.57 0.75
N GLU A 171 17.33 5.02 1.30
CA GLU A 171 16.27 4.36 0.53
C GLU A 171 15.45 5.36 -0.30
N VAL A 172 15.28 6.60 0.17
CA VAL A 172 14.69 7.69 -0.65
C VAL A 172 15.53 7.93 -1.90
N ASP A 173 16.83 8.06 -1.77
CA ASP A 173 17.72 8.27 -2.90
C ASP A 173 17.59 7.13 -3.93
N ARG A 174 17.55 5.90 -3.46
CA ARG A 174 17.35 4.73 -4.32
C ARG A 174 15.98 4.75 -5.04
N ALA A 175 14.93 5.13 -4.35
CA ALA A 175 13.59 5.23 -4.92
C ALA A 175 13.50 6.34 -5.98
N VAL A 176 14.08 7.50 -5.70
CA VAL A 176 14.14 8.63 -6.65
C VAL A 176 14.96 8.26 -7.89
N ASP A 177 16.12 7.66 -7.71
CA ASP A 177 16.97 7.20 -8.82
C ASP A 177 16.29 6.14 -9.69
N ALA A 178 15.43 5.32 -9.09
CA ALA A 178 14.65 4.32 -9.82
C ALA A 178 13.43 4.89 -10.55
N GLY A 179 13.11 6.17 -10.37
CA GLY A 179 11.99 6.83 -11.06
C GLY A 179 10.65 6.73 -10.35
N ALA A 180 10.63 6.60 -9.02
CA ALA A 180 9.41 6.53 -8.23
C ALA A 180 8.55 7.80 -8.41
N LYS A 181 7.24 7.63 -8.60
CA LYS A 181 6.23 8.70 -8.66
C LYS A 181 5.47 8.85 -7.35
N ILE A 182 5.45 7.78 -6.56
CA ILE A 182 4.84 7.71 -5.22
C ILE A 182 5.85 7.04 -4.30
N ILE A 183 6.15 7.68 -3.18
CA ILE A 183 7.00 7.13 -2.13
C ILE A 183 6.19 7.02 -0.84
N GLY A 184 6.13 5.80 -0.30
CA GLY A 184 5.58 5.53 1.02
C GLY A 184 6.71 5.47 2.05
N VAL A 185 6.61 6.26 3.11
CA VAL A 185 7.55 6.22 4.23
C VAL A 185 6.94 5.36 5.33
N ASN A 186 7.53 4.19 5.57
CA ASN A 186 7.04 3.28 6.58
C ASN A 186 7.74 3.55 7.92
N ALA A 187 6.97 4.02 8.90
CA ALA A 187 7.46 4.25 10.26
C ALA A 187 7.83 2.96 11.00
N ARG A 188 7.38 1.80 10.51
CA ARG A 188 7.74 0.50 11.08
C ARG A 188 9.00 -0.04 10.41
N ASN A 189 10.01 -0.33 11.23
CA ASN A 189 11.19 -1.05 10.76
C ASN A 189 10.83 -2.52 10.49
N LEU A 190 11.06 -2.99 9.25
CA LEU A 190 10.70 -4.36 8.86
C LEU A 190 11.64 -5.43 9.42
N LYS A 191 12.79 -5.05 9.99
CA LYS A 191 13.75 -5.96 10.61
C LYS A 191 13.50 -6.16 12.10
N THR A 192 13.08 -5.10 12.80
CA THR A 192 12.84 -5.09 14.25
C THR A 192 11.36 -5.02 14.61
N LEU A 193 10.48 -4.63 13.69
CA LEU A 193 9.05 -4.37 13.85
C LEU A 193 8.71 -3.18 14.75
N GLU A 194 9.67 -2.42 15.20
CA GLU A 194 9.46 -1.19 15.98
C GLU A 194 8.90 -0.07 15.10
N VAL A 195 8.00 0.73 15.68
CA VAL A 195 7.40 1.91 15.04
C VAL A 195 8.02 3.17 15.62
N ASP A 196 8.60 4.00 14.75
CA ASP A 196 9.08 5.34 15.07
C ASP A 196 8.28 6.37 14.27
N ARG A 197 7.34 7.05 14.91
CA ARG A 197 6.50 8.07 14.27
C ARG A 197 7.27 9.30 13.82
N GLY A 198 8.47 9.53 14.34
CA GLY A 198 9.37 10.59 13.91
C GLY A 198 10.06 10.33 12.58
N THR A 199 10.00 9.10 12.06
CA THR A 199 10.62 8.73 10.78
C THR A 199 10.11 9.58 9.63
N PHE A 200 8.80 9.76 9.51
CA PHE A 200 8.22 10.53 8.42
C PHE A 200 8.69 12.00 8.43
N GLU A 201 8.68 12.64 9.59
CA GLU A 201 9.12 14.03 9.74
C GLU A 201 10.59 14.21 9.33
N ARG A 202 11.45 13.22 9.64
CA ARG A 202 12.86 13.24 9.28
C ARG A 202 13.08 12.95 7.79
N VAL A 203 12.36 12.01 7.22
CA VAL A 203 12.61 11.49 5.85
C VAL A 203 11.87 12.28 4.77
N ALA A 204 10.66 12.73 5.04
CA ALA A 204 9.82 13.42 4.05
C ALA A 204 10.47 14.64 3.38
N PRO A 205 11.27 15.49 4.08
CA PRO A 205 11.95 16.62 3.44
C PRO A 205 12.94 16.23 2.33
N GLU A 206 13.45 14.99 2.35
CA GLU A 206 14.37 14.49 1.33
C GLU A 206 13.64 14.03 0.05
N ILE A 207 12.32 13.91 0.10
CA ILE A 207 11.52 13.50 -1.05
C ILE A 207 11.17 14.73 -1.89
N PRO A 208 11.49 14.73 -3.21
CA PRO A 208 11.11 15.84 -4.11
C PRO A 208 9.60 16.13 -4.08
N ASP A 209 9.23 17.40 -4.18
CA ASP A 209 7.84 17.85 -4.03
C ASP A 209 6.88 17.31 -5.11
N HIS A 210 7.40 16.96 -6.29
CA HIS A 210 6.58 16.39 -7.36
C HIS A 210 6.20 14.93 -7.13
N ILE A 211 6.83 14.26 -6.16
CA ILE A 211 6.53 12.87 -5.78
C ILE A 211 5.47 12.87 -4.69
N VAL A 212 4.45 12.02 -4.84
CA VAL A 212 3.42 11.80 -3.82
C VAL A 212 4.04 11.15 -2.59
N LYS A 213 3.76 11.69 -1.41
CA LYS A 213 4.30 11.22 -0.12
C LYS A 213 3.20 10.58 0.71
N ILE A 214 3.39 9.31 1.05
CA ILE A 214 2.47 8.55 1.89
C ILE A 214 3.15 8.26 3.23
N ALA A 215 2.46 8.55 4.33
CA ALA A 215 2.88 8.09 5.65
C ALA A 215 2.23 6.74 5.94
N GLU A 216 3.05 5.73 6.19
CA GLU A 216 2.62 4.36 6.49
C GLU A 216 2.95 4.00 7.94
N SER A 217 2.04 3.31 8.59
CA SER A 217 2.11 2.87 9.98
C SER A 217 1.98 3.99 11.02
N GLY A 218 1.46 3.67 12.17
CA GLY A 218 1.38 4.55 13.32
C GLY A 218 0.21 5.54 13.32
N VAL A 219 -0.71 5.46 12.38
CA VAL A 219 -1.93 6.29 12.40
C VAL A 219 -3.01 5.61 13.23
N ARG A 220 -3.34 6.20 14.37
CA ARG A 220 -4.35 5.70 15.32
C ARG A 220 -5.69 6.43 15.20
N GLY A 221 -5.67 7.63 14.63
CA GLY A 221 -6.85 8.48 14.48
C GLY A 221 -6.50 9.83 13.85
N PRO A 222 -7.47 10.77 13.84
CA PRO A 222 -7.32 12.08 13.20
C PRO A 222 -6.13 12.90 13.67
N HIS A 223 -5.77 12.81 14.95
CA HIS A 223 -4.64 13.55 15.50
C HIS A 223 -3.31 13.15 14.82
N ASP A 224 -3.07 11.86 14.65
CA ASP A 224 -1.87 11.37 13.98
C ASP A 224 -1.87 11.75 12.49
N LEU A 225 -3.03 11.70 11.82
CA LEU A 225 -3.16 12.15 10.43
C LEU A 225 -2.75 13.63 10.29
N ILE A 226 -3.23 14.49 11.17
CA ILE A 226 -2.91 15.93 11.16
C ILE A 226 -1.40 16.14 11.37
N ALA A 227 -0.78 15.39 12.27
CA ALA A 227 0.66 15.45 12.51
C ALA A 227 1.45 15.07 11.23
N TYR A 228 1.08 13.99 10.55
CA TYR A 228 1.69 13.60 9.29
C TYR A 228 1.43 14.61 8.16
N ALA A 229 0.22 15.18 8.10
CA ALA A 229 -0.10 16.23 7.15
C ALA A 229 0.81 17.45 7.32
N ASN A 230 1.02 17.89 8.55
CA ASN A 230 1.91 19.01 8.87
C ASN A 230 3.37 18.71 8.52
N ALA A 231 3.77 17.46 8.54
CA ALA A 231 5.10 17.01 8.12
C ALA A 231 5.23 16.80 6.59
N GLY A 232 4.17 17.05 5.82
CA GLY A 232 4.19 17.02 4.36
C GLY A 232 3.54 15.82 3.69
N ALA A 233 2.82 14.96 4.41
CA ALA A 233 2.12 13.82 3.82
C ALA A 233 1.02 14.26 2.84
N ASP A 234 0.96 13.62 1.67
CA ASP A 234 -0.14 13.72 0.72
C ASP A 234 -1.25 12.73 1.02
N ALA A 235 -0.88 11.61 1.62
CA ALA A 235 -1.78 10.55 2.03
C ALA A 235 -1.25 9.83 3.27
N VAL A 236 -2.16 9.15 3.97
CA VAL A 236 -1.82 8.23 5.06
C VAL A 236 -2.39 6.86 4.76
N LEU A 237 -1.69 5.81 5.16
CA LEU A 237 -2.16 4.42 5.09
C LEU A 237 -2.53 3.96 6.49
N VAL A 238 -3.77 3.53 6.67
CA VAL A 238 -4.35 3.17 7.97
C VAL A 238 -4.97 1.78 7.87
N GLY A 239 -4.60 0.90 8.77
CA GLY A 239 -5.12 -0.48 8.76
C GLY A 239 -5.52 -0.97 10.14
N GLU A 240 -4.58 -1.09 11.04
CA GLU A 240 -4.79 -1.72 12.35
C GLU A 240 -5.93 -1.06 13.16
N SER A 241 -5.92 0.25 13.28
CA SER A 241 -6.96 0.98 14.02
C SER A 241 -8.35 0.85 13.41
N LEU A 242 -8.44 0.65 12.09
CA LEU A 242 -9.70 0.47 11.40
C LEU A 242 -10.28 -0.93 11.61
N VAL A 243 -9.45 -1.97 11.50
CA VAL A 243 -9.92 -3.36 11.61
C VAL A 243 -10.19 -3.80 13.05
N THR A 244 -9.59 -3.13 14.03
CA THR A 244 -9.84 -3.37 15.45
C THR A 244 -10.96 -2.51 16.02
N GLY A 245 -11.43 -1.52 15.28
CA GLY A 245 -12.53 -0.64 15.65
C GLY A 245 -13.91 -1.29 15.41
N ARG A 246 -14.95 -0.67 15.98
CA ARG A 246 -16.33 -1.18 15.90
C ARG A 246 -17.10 -0.67 14.69
N ASP A 247 -16.76 0.53 14.20
CA ASP A 247 -17.43 1.18 13.08
C ASP A 247 -16.41 1.72 12.08
N PRO A 248 -15.98 0.88 11.11
CA PRO A 248 -14.97 1.26 10.13
C PRO A 248 -15.38 2.46 9.28
N LYS A 249 -16.63 2.54 8.85
CA LYS A 249 -17.13 3.64 8.02
C LYS A 249 -17.00 4.98 8.73
N SER A 250 -17.43 5.04 9.98
CA SER A 250 -17.36 6.26 10.81
C SER A 250 -15.91 6.66 11.07
N ALA A 251 -15.05 5.70 11.40
CA ALA A 251 -13.62 5.94 11.63
C ALA A 251 -12.94 6.50 10.37
N VAL A 252 -13.24 5.97 9.20
CA VAL A 252 -12.73 6.49 7.93
C VAL A 252 -13.25 7.89 7.65
N SER A 253 -14.55 8.14 7.87
CA SER A 253 -15.15 9.47 7.69
C SER A 253 -14.47 10.52 8.57
N ASP A 254 -14.13 10.19 9.80
CA ASP A 254 -13.43 11.11 10.71
C ASP A 254 -12.00 11.43 10.21
N LEU A 255 -11.29 10.43 9.70
CA LEU A 255 -9.97 10.62 9.10
C LEU A 255 -10.05 11.49 7.84
N VAL A 256 -11.00 11.22 6.96
CA VAL A 256 -11.21 11.98 5.72
C VAL A 256 -11.55 13.43 6.03
N ALA A 257 -12.44 13.67 6.97
CA ALA A 257 -12.80 15.03 7.41
C ALA A 257 -11.59 15.79 7.97
N ALA A 258 -10.75 15.13 8.76
CA ALA A 258 -9.50 15.72 9.25
C ALA A 258 -8.54 16.06 8.11
N GLY A 259 -8.41 15.18 7.12
CA GLY A 259 -7.55 15.38 5.95
C GLY A 259 -8.00 16.50 5.01
N GLU A 260 -9.29 16.79 4.99
CA GLU A 260 -9.90 17.88 4.20
C GLU A 260 -9.93 19.22 4.91
N HIS A 261 -9.47 19.27 6.15
CA HIS A 261 -9.53 20.51 6.94
C HIS A 261 -8.82 21.67 6.22
N PRO A 262 -9.45 22.87 6.12
CA PRO A 262 -8.91 23.99 5.35
C PRO A 262 -7.49 24.41 5.75
N ALA A 263 -7.11 24.26 7.02
CA ALA A 263 -5.77 24.58 7.52
C ALA A 263 -4.67 23.72 6.87
N LEU A 264 -5.01 22.54 6.32
CA LEU A 264 -4.07 21.65 5.65
C LEU A 264 -3.91 21.94 4.14
N ARG A 265 -4.73 22.84 3.60
CA ARG A 265 -4.72 23.21 2.17
C ARG A 265 -3.69 24.28 1.81
N HIS A 266 -3.15 24.99 2.78
CA HIS A 266 -2.39 26.24 2.60
C HIS A 266 -0.86 26.07 2.38
N GLY A 267 -0.40 24.91 1.98
CA GLY A 267 1.05 24.66 1.82
C GLY A 267 1.52 24.14 0.47
N ARG A 268 0.62 24.03 -0.51
CA ARG A 268 0.94 23.34 -1.78
C ARG A 268 0.52 24.18 -2.97
N SER A 269 1.32 25.19 -3.24
CA SER A 269 1.28 25.94 -4.51
C SER A 269 2.43 25.51 -5.40
#